data_340e70f269031acc30c5c633cf7154cd
#
_entry.id   340e70f269031acc30c5c633cf7154cd
#
_cell.length_a   1.000
_cell.length_b   1.000
_cell.length_c   1.000
_cell.angle_alpha   90.00
_cell.angle_beta   90.00
_cell.angle_gamma   90.00
#
_symmetry.space_group_name_H-M   'P 1'
#
loop_
_entity.id
_entity.type
_entity.pdbx_description
1 polymer ?
#
loop_
_entity_poly.entity_id
_entity_poly.type
_entity_poly.pdbx_seq_one_letter_code
_entity_poly.pdbx_strand_id
1 'polypeptide(L)'
;MKTLIAMVACLMISTHVFAGAFSGTYKTMPSKKSGGWAYVKFAACKENKHLTCGTLIKAFSKDGKVIKNYEHKGKYVVWDMKKDGDNNFSGGKIKDYSDGKVYNSKMEILTKKKIGVSGCVLFICQAQEWSKVK
;
A
#
# COMPACT_ATOMS: atom_id res chain seq x y z
N MET A 1 -49.84 43.09 1.58
CA MET A 1 -48.47 42.93 1.24
C MET A 1 -48.03 41.49 1.67
N LYS A 2 -47.88 40.62 0.71
CA LYS A 2 -47.41 39.27 0.98
C LYS A 2 -45.91 39.22 0.69
N THR A 3 -45.11 39.16 1.73
CA THR A 3 -43.67 38.91 1.60
C THR A 3 -43.45 37.41 1.32
N LEU A 4 -43.07 37.09 0.10
CA LEU A 4 -42.62 35.77 -0.27
C LEU A 4 -41.18 35.58 0.27
N ILE A 5 -41.06 34.82 1.34
CA ILE A 5 -39.77 34.36 1.79
C ILE A 5 -39.39 33.17 0.92
N ALA A 6 -38.53 33.41 -0.06
CA ALA A 6 -37.93 32.33 -0.82
C ALA A 6 -36.95 31.59 0.10
N MET A 7 -37.34 30.41 0.60
CA MET A 7 -36.44 29.49 1.23
C MET A 7 -35.52 28.95 0.16
N VAL A 8 -34.31 29.49 0.09
CA VAL A 8 -33.22 28.84 -0.68
C VAL A 8 -32.77 27.66 0.14
N ALA A 9 -33.28 26.49 -0.22
CA ALA A 9 -32.71 25.24 0.30
C ALA A 9 -31.30 25.07 -0.28
N CYS A 10 -30.29 25.44 0.51
CA CYS A 10 -28.91 25.07 0.21
C CYS A 10 -28.82 23.54 0.28
N LEU A 11 -28.90 22.87 -0.87
CA LEU A 11 -28.53 21.49 -0.99
C LEU A 11 -27.00 21.42 -0.74
N MET A 12 -26.63 21.12 0.49
CA MET A 12 -25.26 20.69 0.80
C MET A 12 -25.06 19.34 0.15
N ILE A 13 -24.53 19.35 -1.07
CA ILE A 13 -24.00 18.12 -1.67
C ILE A 13 -22.75 17.79 -0.89
N SER A 14 -22.88 16.95 0.14
CA SER A 14 -21.72 16.36 0.78
C SER A 14 -21.09 15.41 -0.24
N THR A 15 -20.09 15.90 -0.94
CA THR A 15 -19.20 15.03 -1.70
C THR A 15 -18.48 14.18 -0.68
N HIS A 16 -18.94 12.96 -0.49
CA HIS A 16 -18.16 11.95 0.19
C HIS A 16 -16.95 11.65 -0.72
N VAL A 17 -15.87 12.37 -0.50
CA VAL A 17 -14.58 11.97 -1.02
C VAL A 17 -14.24 10.71 -0.26
N PHE A 18 -14.55 9.55 -0.86
CA PHE A 18 -13.86 8.32 -0.47
C PHE A 18 -12.39 8.60 -0.66
N ALA A 19 -11.66 8.81 0.45
CA ALA A 19 -10.21 8.72 0.41
C ALA A 19 -9.94 7.32 -0.13
N GLY A 20 -9.69 7.21 -1.45
CA GLY A 20 -9.42 5.94 -2.10
C GLY A 20 -8.28 5.25 -1.37
N ALA A 21 -8.28 3.93 -1.36
CA ALA A 21 -7.15 3.16 -0.90
C ALA A 21 -5.87 3.72 -1.50
N PHE A 22 -4.80 3.72 -0.72
CA PHE A 22 -3.48 4.09 -1.22
C PHE A 22 -3.18 3.29 -2.49
N SER A 23 -2.69 3.95 -3.52
CA SER A 23 -2.46 3.35 -4.83
C SER A 23 -1.09 3.73 -5.39
N GLY A 24 -0.64 2.95 -6.33
CA GLY A 24 0.62 3.18 -7.03
C GLY A 24 1.49 1.92 -7.05
N THR A 25 2.50 1.94 -7.91
CA THR A 25 3.48 0.87 -8.02
C THR A 25 4.81 1.31 -7.44
N TYR A 26 5.37 0.49 -6.57
CA TYR A 26 6.59 0.77 -5.84
C TYR A 26 7.62 -0.32 -6.05
N LYS A 27 8.87 0.10 -6.11
CA LYS A 27 10.04 -0.78 -6.16
C LYS A 27 10.49 -1.07 -4.72
N THR A 28 10.61 -2.34 -4.39
CA THR A 28 11.12 -2.78 -3.07
C THR A 28 12.62 -2.55 -2.95
N MET A 29 13.13 -2.58 -1.73
CA MET A 29 14.57 -2.68 -1.50
C MET A 29 15.10 -4.02 -2.02
N PRO A 30 16.36 -4.09 -2.45
CA PRO A 30 16.97 -5.37 -2.78
C PRO A 30 16.95 -6.35 -1.63
N SER A 31 16.63 -7.61 -1.93
CA SER A 31 16.69 -8.69 -0.96
C SER A 31 18.12 -8.90 -0.45
N LYS A 32 18.29 -9.05 0.84
CA LYS A 32 19.60 -9.38 1.44
C LYS A 32 20.13 -10.75 0.97
N LYS A 33 19.22 -11.67 0.63
CA LYS A 33 19.61 -13.01 0.18
C LYS A 33 20.00 -13.06 -1.29
N SER A 34 19.15 -12.49 -2.16
CA SER A 34 19.32 -12.63 -3.62
C SER A 34 19.86 -11.38 -4.31
N GLY A 35 19.74 -10.21 -3.66
CA GLY A 35 20.03 -8.93 -4.27
C GLY A 35 18.96 -8.47 -5.28
N GLY A 36 17.94 -9.28 -5.53
CA GLY A 36 16.84 -8.96 -6.41
C GLY A 36 15.79 -8.06 -5.75
N TRP A 37 14.92 -7.49 -6.54
CA TRP A 37 13.83 -6.64 -6.06
C TRP A 37 12.54 -6.93 -6.81
N ALA A 38 11.46 -6.31 -6.39
CA ALA A 38 10.17 -6.50 -7.00
C ALA A 38 9.41 -5.18 -7.17
N TYR A 39 8.44 -5.19 -8.06
CA TYR A 39 7.41 -4.17 -8.13
C TYR A 39 6.17 -4.64 -7.41
N VAL A 40 5.65 -3.78 -6.54
CA VAL A 40 4.45 -4.01 -5.75
C VAL A 40 3.42 -2.96 -6.14
N LYS A 41 2.26 -3.40 -6.58
CA LYS A 41 1.14 -2.52 -6.92
C LYS A 41 0.17 -2.46 -5.75
N PHE A 42 -0.02 -1.27 -5.20
CA PHE A 42 -0.99 -1.01 -4.14
C PHE A 42 -2.35 -0.64 -4.71
N ALA A 43 -3.37 -1.20 -4.14
CA ALA A 43 -4.77 -0.93 -4.43
C ALA A 43 -5.64 -1.40 -3.26
N ALA A 44 -6.94 -1.15 -3.34
CA ALA A 44 -7.88 -1.72 -2.39
C ALA A 44 -7.78 -3.25 -2.38
N CYS A 45 -7.85 -3.85 -1.21
CA CYS A 45 -7.90 -5.30 -1.08
C CYS A 45 -9.16 -5.86 -1.73
N LYS A 46 -9.07 -7.04 -2.36
CA LYS A 46 -10.22 -7.66 -3.03
C LYS A 46 -11.32 -8.04 -2.04
N GLU A 47 -10.94 -8.50 -0.87
CA GLU A 47 -11.83 -8.99 0.18
C GLU A 47 -12.45 -7.87 1.01
N ASN A 48 -11.77 -6.72 1.09
CA ASN A 48 -12.24 -5.54 1.82
C ASN A 48 -11.69 -4.26 1.17
N LYS A 49 -12.58 -3.53 0.52
CA LYS A 49 -12.22 -2.31 -0.23
C LYS A 49 -11.79 -1.13 0.65
N HIS A 50 -12.02 -1.20 1.96
CA HIS A 50 -11.57 -0.18 2.90
C HIS A 50 -10.12 -0.36 3.33
N LEU A 51 -9.52 -1.51 3.03
CA LEU A 51 -8.15 -1.84 3.33
C LEU A 51 -7.27 -1.76 2.08
N THR A 52 -5.99 -1.54 2.29
CA THR A 52 -4.99 -1.47 1.22
C THR A 52 -4.15 -2.74 1.18
N CYS A 53 -3.96 -3.26 -0.03
CA CYS A 53 -3.13 -4.42 -0.30
C CYS A 53 -2.09 -4.11 -1.37
N GLY A 54 -0.93 -4.73 -1.26
CA GLY A 54 0.14 -4.66 -2.24
C GLY A 54 0.39 -6.01 -2.89
N THR A 55 0.25 -6.04 -4.21
CA THR A 55 0.38 -7.25 -5.03
C THR A 55 1.72 -7.26 -5.75
N LEU A 56 2.42 -8.38 -5.71
CA LEU A 56 3.64 -8.60 -6.50
C LEU A 56 3.28 -8.69 -7.98
N ILE A 57 3.76 -7.76 -8.79
CA ILE A 57 3.46 -7.74 -10.23
C ILE A 57 4.67 -8.08 -11.10
N LYS A 58 5.88 -7.92 -10.58
CA LYS A 58 7.11 -8.15 -11.32
C LYS A 58 8.27 -8.35 -10.37
N ALA A 59 9.16 -9.26 -10.69
CA ALA A 59 10.38 -9.48 -9.94
C ALA A 59 11.61 -9.38 -10.83
N PHE A 60 12.71 -8.94 -10.25
CA PHE A 60 13.98 -8.72 -10.93
C PHE A 60 15.11 -9.44 -10.21
N SER A 61 16.01 -9.99 -10.98
CA SER A 61 17.27 -10.52 -10.45
C SER A 61 18.21 -9.39 -10.03
N LYS A 62 19.26 -9.73 -9.30
CA LYS A 62 20.34 -8.81 -8.91
C LYS A 62 20.88 -7.98 -10.08
N ASP A 63 20.93 -8.57 -11.27
CA ASP A 63 21.43 -7.90 -12.49
C ASP A 63 20.40 -7.03 -13.19
N GLY A 64 19.21 -6.86 -12.61
CA GLY A 64 18.15 -6.05 -13.16
C GLY A 64 17.33 -6.70 -14.27
N LYS A 65 17.50 -8.00 -14.47
CA LYS A 65 16.72 -8.76 -15.45
C LYS A 65 15.40 -9.23 -14.85
N VAL A 66 14.33 -9.12 -15.63
CA VAL A 66 13.02 -9.63 -15.22
C VAL A 66 13.10 -11.15 -15.05
N ILE A 67 12.62 -11.62 -13.90
CA ILE A 67 12.46 -13.05 -13.65
C ILE A 67 11.20 -13.52 -14.34
N LYS A 68 11.35 -14.28 -15.43
CA LYS A 68 10.22 -14.87 -16.15
C LYS A 68 9.57 -15.95 -15.30
N ASN A 69 8.24 -16.04 -15.36
CA ASN A 69 7.46 -17.04 -14.63
C ASN A 69 7.71 -17.03 -13.11
N TYR A 70 7.84 -15.80 -12.55
CA TYR A 70 8.01 -15.66 -11.11
C TYR A 70 6.80 -16.25 -10.36
N GLU A 71 7.06 -17.25 -9.52
CA GLU A 71 6.03 -18.07 -8.87
C GLU A 71 5.09 -17.29 -7.94
N HIS A 72 5.56 -16.16 -7.39
CA HIS A 72 4.78 -15.34 -6.47
C HIS A 72 4.06 -14.15 -7.15
N LYS A 73 4.16 -14.06 -8.47
CA LYS A 73 3.45 -13.01 -9.23
C LYS A 73 1.95 -13.12 -9.00
N GLY A 74 1.31 -11.98 -8.71
CA GLY A 74 -0.12 -11.91 -8.43
C GLY A 74 -0.50 -12.18 -6.98
N LYS A 75 0.45 -12.52 -6.12
CA LYS A 75 0.22 -12.73 -4.68
C LYS A 75 0.40 -11.45 -3.88
N TYR A 76 -0.31 -11.33 -2.79
CA TYR A 76 -0.09 -10.23 -1.85
C TYR A 76 1.26 -10.38 -1.16
N VAL A 77 2.01 -9.28 -1.08
CA VAL A 77 3.17 -9.15 -0.20
C VAL A 77 2.80 -8.38 1.06
N VAL A 78 1.93 -7.41 0.93
CA VAL A 78 1.35 -6.61 2.02
C VAL A 78 -0.16 -6.69 1.91
N TRP A 79 -0.86 -6.89 3.04
CA TRP A 79 -2.32 -6.93 3.02
C TRP A 79 -2.93 -6.37 4.30
N ASP A 80 -4.21 -6.04 4.21
CA ASP A 80 -5.03 -5.54 5.32
C ASP A 80 -4.51 -4.28 5.99
N MET A 81 -3.86 -3.41 5.25
CA MET A 81 -3.41 -2.12 5.77
C MET A 81 -4.58 -1.17 5.92
N LYS A 82 -4.80 -0.70 7.13
CA LYS A 82 -5.83 0.29 7.46
C LYS A 82 -5.19 1.66 7.62
N LYS A 83 -5.75 2.66 6.93
CA LYS A 83 -5.34 4.05 7.11
C LYS A 83 -5.66 4.49 8.55
N ASP A 84 -4.66 4.97 9.29
CA ASP A 84 -4.80 5.44 10.67
C ASP A 84 -4.21 6.84 10.90
N GLY A 85 -4.11 7.61 9.85
CA GLY A 85 -3.61 8.98 9.84
C GLY A 85 -3.47 9.46 8.40
N ASP A 86 -3.05 10.70 8.19
CA ASP A 86 -2.92 11.26 6.84
C ASP A 86 -1.89 10.50 6.00
N ASN A 87 -0.79 10.08 6.64
CA ASN A 87 0.32 9.43 5.97
C ASN A 87 0.64 8.04 6.55
N ASN A 88 -0.20 7.51 7.42
CA ASN A 88 0.08 6.27 8.16
C ASN A 88 -0.96 5.19 7.88
N PHE A 89 -0.46 3.96 7.83
CA PHE A 89 -1.27 2.75 7.70
C PHE A 89 -0.77 1.72 8.71
N SER A 90 -1.67 0.98 9.32
CA SER A 90 -1.35 -0.02 10.33
C SER A 90 -2.28 -1.22 10.29
N GLY A 91 -2.03 -2.17 11.17
CA GLY A 91 -2.88 -3.35 11.35
C GLY A 91 -2.78 -4.38 10.24
N GLY A 92 -1.86 -4.20 9.30
CA GLY A 92 -1.66 -5.14 8.21
C GLY A 92 -0.61 -6.21 8.48
N LYS A 93 -0.33 -6.98 7.45
CA LYS A 93 0.66 -8.04 7.43
C LYS A 93 1.57 -7.88 6.22
N ILE A 94 2.78 -8.38 6.36
CA ILE A 94 3.75 -8.49 5.27
C ILE A 94 4.32 -9.91 5.26
N LYS A 95 4.48 -10.47 4.06
CA LYS A 95 5.14 -11.77 3.88
C LYS A 95 6.51 -11.58 3.27
N ASP A 96 7.50 -12.16 3.93
CA ASP A 96 8.83 -12.32 3.35
C ASP A 96 8.86 -13.63 2.56
N TYR A 97 8.87 -13.52 1.23
CA TYR A 97 8.87 -14.70 0.36
C TYR A 97 10.23 -15.45 0.34
N SER A 98 11.28 -14.86 0.91
CA SER A 98 12.57 -15.53 1.02
C SER A 98 12.60 -16.59 2.13
N ASP A 99 11.84 -16.38 3.20
CA ASP A 99 11.75 -17.33 4.32
C ASP A 99 10.34 -17.88 4.55
N GLY A 100 9.34 -17.35 3.84
CA GLY A 100 7.93 -17.72 3.99
C GLY A 100 7.24 -17.18 5.23
N LYS A 101 7.91 -16.37 6.03
CA LYS A 101 7.36 -15.84 7.28
C LYS A 101 6.46 -14.63 7.05
N VAL A 102 5.44 -14.52 7.90
CA VAL A 102 4.50 -13.41 7.92
C VAL A 102 4.72 -12.58 9.17
N TYR A 103 4.80 -11.28 8.99
CA TYR A 103 5.03 -10.32 10.08
C TYR A 103 3.88 -9.33 10.13
N ASN A 104 3.63 -8.77 11.32
CA ASN A 104 2.82 -7.56 11.43
C ASN A 104 3.48 -6.44 10.64
N SER A 105 2.69 -5.59 10.02
CA SER A 105 3.22 -4.53 9.16
C SER A 105 2.50 -3.22 9.35
N LYS A 106 3.23 -2.16 9.13
CA LYS A 106 2.73 -0.80 9.02
C LYS A 106 3.43 -0.08 7.90
N MET A 107 2.81 0.96 7.39
CA MET A 107 3.36 1.78 6.31
C MET A 107 3.26 3.26 6.66
N GLU A 108 4.17 4.05 6.09
CA GLU A 108 4.18 5.50 6.20
C GLU A 108 4.51 6.11 4.83
N ILE A 109 3.74 7.10 4.42
CA ILE A 109 4.07 7.89 3.23
C ILE A 109 5.13 8.91 3.63
N LEU A 110 6.35 8.74 3.14
CA LEU A 110 7.48 9.61 3.48
C LEU A 110 7.52 10.85 2.57
N THR A 111 7.39 10.65 1.28
CA THR A 111 7.31 11.69 0.25
C THR A 111 6.34 11.26 -0.83
N LYS A 112 6.13 12.09 -1.84
CA LYS A 112 5.32 11.72 -3.03
C LYS A 112 5.89 10.52 -3.79
N LYS A 113 7.17 10.21 -3.61
CA LYS A 113 7.88 9.16 -4.35
C LYS A 113 8.41 8.03 -3.47
N LYS A 114 8.25 8.12 -2.15
CA LYS A 114 8.77 7.13 -1.21
C LYS A 114 7.78 6.79 -0.12
N ILE A 115 7.74 5.52 0.22
CA ILE A 115 7.01 4.99 1.37
C ILE A 115 7.95 4.18 2.24
N GLY A 116 7.69 4.20 3.54
CA GLY A 116 8.29 3.27 4.50
C GLY A 116 7.37 2.09 4.70
N VAL A 117 7.87 0.88 4.55
CA VAL A 117 7.12 -0.35 4.81
C VAL A 117 7.87 -1.13 5.87
N SER A 118 7.21 -1.45 6.97
CA SER A 118 7.82 -2.11 8.12
C SER A 118 7.29 -3.52 8.31
N GLY A 119 8.19 -4.42 8.68
CA GLY A 119 7.85 -5.70 9.27
C GLY A 119 8.17 -5.66 10.77
N CYS A 120 7.25 -6.11 11.60
CA CYS A 120 7.36 -6.00 13.05
C CYS A 120 7.30 -7.38 13.72
N VAL A 121 8.21 -7.60 14.68
CA VAL A 121 8.17 -8.73 15.59
C VAL A 121 8.01 -8.14 17.00
N LEU A 122 6.87 -8.40 17.64
CA LEU A 122 6.50 -7.75 18.90
C LEU A 122 6.56 -6.22 18.77
N PHE A 123 7.42 -5.56 19.52
CA PHE A 123 7.56 -4.09 19.51
C PHE A 123 8.68 -3.59 18.59
N ILE A 124 9.41 -4.51 17.96
CA ILE A 124 10.54 -4.15 17.09
C ILE A 124 10.10 -4.18 15.65
N CYS A 125 10.16 -3.02 14.99
CA CYS A 125 9.84 -2.87 13.58
C CYS A 125 11.10 -2.51 12.80
N GLN A 126 11.28 -3.16 11.65
CA GLN A 126 12.31 -2.78 10.66
C GLN A 126 11.63 -2.18 9.46
N ALA A 127 11.96 -0.93 9.16
CA ALA A 127 11.43 -0.21 8.01
C ALA A 127 12.34 -0.36 6.80
N GLN A 128 11.71 -0.51 5.64
CA GLN A 128 12.35 -0.39 4.34
C GLN A 128 11.75 0.80 3.60
N GLU A 129 12.57 1.50 2.82
CA GLU A 129 12.06 2.52 1.91
C GLU A 129 11.82 1.91 0.54
N TRP A 130 10.60 2.06 0.04
CA TRP A 130 10.21 1.65 -1.31
C TRP A 130 9.99 2.89 -2.16
N SER A 131 10.45 2.86 -3.38
CA SER A 131 10.41 3.99 -4.31
C SER A 131 9.30 3.86 -5.33
N LYS A 132 8.55 4.94 -5.56
CA LYS A 132 7.46 4.95 -6.53
C LYS A 132 7.99 4.79 -7.95
N VAL A 133 7.38 3.88 -8.72
CA VAL A 133 7.66 3.65 -10.14
C VAL A 133 6.59 4.31 -11.00
N LYS A 134 5.35 4.21 -10.55
CA LYS A 134 4.18 4.81 -11.23
C LYS A 134 3.15 5.31 -10.22
#